data_a1de08b5436b70c5bb1e6f3a26727827
#
_entry.id   a1de08b5436b70c5bb1e6f3a26727827
#
_cell.length_a   1.000
_cell.length_b   1.000
_cell.length_c   1.000
_cell.angle_alpha   90.00
_cell.angle_beta   90.00
_cell.angle_gamma   90.00
#
_symmetry.space_group_name_H-M   'P 1'
#
loop_
_entity.id
_entity.type
_entity.pdbx_description
1 polymer ?
#
loop_
_entity_poly.entity_id
_entity_poly.type
_entity_poly.pdbx_seq_one_letter_code
_entity_poly.pdbx_strand_id
1 'polypeptide(L)'
;TGVQADVAVYFPDNISKLYQLTQWLPVFENHPNDLTFAIVIRNIHTFNFLQGKTSLPLAHVPNFSDVMNLYRVSPFKAVVYVNNGVANFQSLTVPELAHIHINHGESDKVCMVSNQAKAYDRVFVAGEAAVQRHRAALSEFNVDLLVRVGRPQLDEHPSPSISESSRTTV
;
A
#
# COMPACT_ATOMS: atom_id res chain seq x y z
N THR A 1 2.48 -21.96 -10.93
CA THR A 1 3.83 -21.36 -10.88
C THR A 1 3.75 -20.14 -10.00
N GLY A 2 4.60 -20.07 -8.94
CA GLY A 2 4.68 -18.94 -8.03
C GLY A 2 5.32 -17.71 -8.67
N VAL A 3 5.11 -16.56 -8.05
CA VAL A 3 5.76 -15.29 -8.41
C VAL A 3 6.98 -15.11 -7.51
N GLN A 4 8.12 -14.78 -8.10
CA GLN A 4 9.36 -14.55 -7.35
C GLN A 4 9.43 -13.09 -6.90
N ALA A 5 8.98 -12.84 -5.68
CA ALA A 5 9.06 -11.55 -5.00
C ALA A 5 8.93 -11.74 -3.48
N ASP A 6 9.46 -10.78 -2.70
CA ASP A 6 9.35 -10.79 -1.24
C ASP A 6 8.01 -10.28 -0.75
N VAL A 7 7.41 -9.34 -1.48
CA VAL A 7 6.21 -8.62 -1.08
C VAL A 7 5.14 -8.67 -2.18
N ALA A 8 3.95 -9.12 -1.83
CA ALA A 8 2.77 -9.01 -2.68
C ALA A 8 2.05 -7.70 -2.43
N VAL A 9 1.80 -6.91 -3.46
CA VAL A 9 0.90 -5.74 -3.40
C VAL A 9 -0.46 -6.20 -3.89
N TYR A 10 -1.40 -6.40 -2.97
CA TYR A 10 -2.73 -6.92 -3.30
C TYR A 10 -3.69 -5.80 -3.67
N PHE A 11 -4.22 -5.88 -4.89
CA PHE A 11 -5.18 -4.89 -5.40
C PHE A 11 -6.40 -5.60 -6.04
N PRO A 12 -7.49 -5.76 -5.28
CA PRO A 12 -8.69 -6.46 -5.76
C PRO A 12 -9.66 -5.59 -6.55
N ASP A 13 -9.47 -4.26 -6.52
CA ASP A 13 -10.41 -3.29 -7.04
C ASP A 13 -10.35 -3.11 -8.57
N ASN A 14 -11.38 -2.44 -9.08
CA ASN A 14 -11.49 -2.11 -10.50
C ASN A 14 -10.65 -0.86 -10.88
N ILE A 15 -10.63 -0.58 -12.17
CA ILE A 15 -9.82 0.50 -12.76
C ILE A 15 -10.16 1.89 -12.21
N SER A 16 -11.40 2.13 -11.75
CA SER A 16 -11.79 3.45 -11.21
C SER A 16 -11.05 3.81 -9.91
N LYS A 17 -10.55 2.81 -9.18
CA LYS A 17 -9.76 3.00 -7.96
C LYS A 17 -8.25 2.83 -8.19
N LEU A 18 -7.83 2.58 -9.41
CA LEU A 18 -6.44 2.28 -9.73
C LEU A 18 -5.47 3.40 -9.34
N TYR A 19 -5.92 4.66 -9.28
CA TYR A 19 -5.11 5.78 -8.81
C TYR A 19 -4.53 5.55 -7.41
N GLN A 20 -5.19 4.74 -6.58
CA GLN A 20 -4.73 4.39 -5.24
C GLN A 20 -3.47 3.51 -5.27
N LEU A 21 -3.35 2.66 -6.27
CA LEU A 21 -2.17 1.84 -6.50
C LEU A 21 -1.08 2.63 -7.23
N THR A 22 -1.45 3.36 -8.28
CA THR A 22 -0.46 4.02 -9.15
C THR A 22 0.41 5.05 -8.46
N GLN A 23 -0.08 5.68 -7.38
CA GLN A 23 0.72 6.59 -6.54
C GLN A 23 1.89 5.90 -5.84
N TRP A 24 1.79 4.58 -5.62
CA TRP A 24 2.80 3.80 -4.94
C TRP A 24 3.78 3.11 -5.90
N LEU A 25 3.46 3.01 -7.19
CA LEU A 25 4.33 2.32 -8.15
C LEU A 25 5.77 2.85 -8.13
N PRO A 26 6.03 4.16 -8.17
CA PRO A 26 7.40 4.67 -8.12
C PRO A 26 8.16 4.24 -6.85
N VAL A 27 7.47 4.21 -5.70
CA VAL A 27 8.05 3.78 -4.42
C VAL A 27 8.45 2.31 -4.47
N PHE A 28 7.59 1.44 -5.01
CA PHE A 28 7.90 0.01 -5.13
C PHE A 28 8.96 -0.30 -6.19
N GLU A 29 8.97 0.44 -7.29
CA GLU A 29 9.91 0.27 -8.39
C GLU A 29 11.33 0.75 -8.05
N ASN A 30 11.43 1.82 -7.25
CA ASN A 30 12.71 2.46 -6.88
C ASN A 30 13.12 2.17 -5.43
N HIS A 31 12.61 1.09 -4.84
CA HIS A 31 12.90 0.78 -3.44
C HIS A 31 14.41 0.59 -3.22
N PRO A 32 15.04 1.31 -2.27
CA PRO A 32 16.50 1.36 -2.10
C PRO A 32 17.13 0.08 -1.53
N ASN A 33 16.30 -0.82 -1.00
CA ASN A 33 16.74 -2.10 -0.43
C ASN A 33 16.47 -3.22 -1.45
N ASP A 34 17.08 -4.39 -1.22
CA ASP A 34 16.93 -5.57 -2.10
C ASP A 34 15.53 -6.24 -2.01
N LEU A 35 14.53 -5.55 -1.47
CA LEU A 35 13.16 -6.03 -1.43
C LEU A 35 12.53 -5.99 -2.82
N THR A 36 11.94 -7.11 -3.21
CA THR A 36 11.26 -7.24 -4.49
C THR A 36 9.75 -7.26 -4.30
N PHE A 37 9.04 -6.57 -5.18
CA PHE A 37 7.58 -6.45 -5.14
C PHE A 37 6.95 -7.10 -6.36
N ALA A 38 5.73 -7.63 -6.18
CA ALA A 38 4.88 -8.08 -7.28
C ALA A 38 3.43 -7.64 -7.00
N ILE A 39 2.68 -7.31 -8.05
CA ILE A 39 1.30 -6.84 -7.92
C ILE A 39 0.36 -8.00 -8.20
N VAL A 40 -0.52 -8.28 -7.25
CA VAL A 40 -1.56 -9.31 -7.35
C VAL A 40 -2.91 -8.64 -7.61
N ILE A 41 -3.46 -8.85 -8.79
CA ILE A 41 -4.63 -8.14 -9.31
C ILE A 41 -5.77 -9.13 -9.56
N ARG A 42 -6.97 -8.82 -9.09
CA ARG A 42 -8.16 -9.66 -9.32
C ARG A 42 -8.98 -9.23 -10.54
N ASN A 43 -8.97 -7.96 -10.88
CA ASN A 43 -9.76 -7.42 -11.97
C ASN A 43 -8.97 -7.44 -13.29
N ILE A 44 -9.51 -8.09 -14.32
CA ILE A 44 -8.85 -8.25 -15.62
C ILE A 44 -8.62 -6.90 -16.33
N HIS A 45 -9.54 -5.94 -16.22
CA HIS A 45 -9.38 -4.64 -16.87
C HIS A 45 -8.25 -3.84 -16.21
N THR A 46 -8.13 -3.92 -14.88
CA THR A 46 -7.02 -3.34 -14.12
C THR A 46 -5.69 -3.98 -14.51
N PHE A 47 -5.66 -5.31 -14.63
CA PHE A 47 -4.47 -6.05 -15.06
C PHE A 47 -4.03 -5.62 -16.46
N ASN A 48 -4.93 -5.64 -17.43
CA ASN A 48 -4.64 -5.26 -18.82
C ASN A 48 -4.16 -3.80 -18.94
N PHE A 49 -4.73 -2.91 -18.11
CA PHE A 49 -4.31 -1.51 -18.09
C PHE A 49 -2.87 -1.33 -17.59
N LEU A 50 -2.47 -2.12 -16.59
CA LEU A 50 -1.12 -2.02 -15.99
C LEU A 50 -0.04 -2.70 -16.82
N GLN A 51 -0.39 -3.61 -17.72
CA GLN A 51 0.58 -4.24 -18.61
C GLN A 51 1.38 -3.20 -19.39
N GLY A 52 2.71 -3.27 -19.30
CA GLY A 52 3.63 -2.33 -19.95
C GLY A 52 3.71 -0.94 -19.31
N LYS A 53 3.01 -0.70 -18.18
CA LYS A 53 3.04 0.59 -17.45
C LYS A 53 3.79 0.50 -16.12
N THR A 54 4.23 -0.66 -15.75
CA THR A 54 5.07 -0.89 -14.57
C THR A 54 6.14 -1.93 -14.90
N SER A 55 7.28 -1.82 -14.26
CA SER A 55 8.37 -2.81 -14.32
C SER A 55 8.14 -3.99 -13.37
N LEU A 56 7.19 -3.86 -12.43
CA LEU A 56 6.91 -4.89 -11.44
C LEU A 56 6.20 -6.10 -12.08
N PRO A 57 6.50 -7.33 -11.63
CA PRO A 57 5.73 -8.51 -12.00
C PRO A 57 4.25 -8.35 -11.67
N LEU A 58 3.39 -8.69 -12.64
CA LEU A 58 1.93 -8.66 -12.49
C LEU A 58 1.38 -10.08 -12.47
N ALA A 59 0.55 -10.40 -11.48
CA ALA A 59 -0.20 -11.64 -11.40
C ALA A 59 -1.70 -11.36 -11.47
N HIS A 60 -2.38 -11.87 -12.51
CA HIS A 60 -3.85 -11.85 -12.59
C HIS A 60 -4.42 -13.07 -11.90
N VAL A 61 -5.16 -12.86 -10.82
CA VAL A 61 -5.68 -13.92 -9.95
C VAL A 61 -7.15 -13.61 -9.59
N PRO A 62 -8.11 -13.95 -10.48
CA PRO A 62 -9.50 -13.52 -10.31
C PRO A 62 -10.21 -14.18 -9.13
N ASN A 63 -9.85 -15.43 -8.80
CA ASN A 63 -10.53 -16.18 -7.76
C ASN A 63 -9.78 -16.13 -6.43
N PHE A 64 -10.54 -16.17 -5.33
CA PHE A 64 -9.96 -16.18 -3.99
C PHE A 64 -9.07 -17.41 -3.73
N SER A 65 -9.50 -18.60 -4.16
CA SER A 65 -8.71 -19.83 -4.02
C SER A 65 -7.35 -19.74 -4.74
N ASP A 66 -7.30 -19.05 -5.87
CA ASP A 66 -6.07 -18.87 -6.63
C ASP A 66 -5.12 -17.87 -5.95
N VAL A 67 -5.67 -16.85 -5.26
CA VAL A 67 -4.87 -15.95 -4.40
C VAL A 67 -4.21 -16.75 -3.27
N MET A 68 -4.96 -17.62 -2.60
CA MET A 68 -4.43 -18.48 -1.53
C MET A 68 -3.34 -19.43 -2.06
N ASN A 69 -3.57 -20.02 -3.21
CA ASN A 69 -2.58 -20.89 -3.84
C ASN A 69 -1.32 -20.12 -4.25
N LEU A 70 -1.48 -18.92 -4.83
CA LEU A 70 -0.36 -18.07 -5.19
C LEU A 70 0.50 -17.74 -3.97
N TYR A 71 -0.11 -17.37 -2.85
CA TYR A 71 0.61 -17.05 -1.62
C TYR A 71 1.39 -18.24 -1.06
N ARG A 72 0.85 -19.46 -1.18
CA ARG A 72 1.53 -20.69 -0.70
C ARG A 72 2.71 -21.12 -1.56
N VAL A 73 2.66 -20.85 -2.87
CA VAL A 73 3.71 -21.29 -3.81
C VAL A 73 4.73 -20.21 -4.14
N SER A 74 4.52 -19.01 -3.65
CA SER A 74 5.42 -17.86 -3.82
C SER A 74 6.23 -17.61 -2.54
N PRO A 75 7.45 -17.07 -2.62
CA PRO A 75 8.28 -16.79 -1.46
C PRO A 75 7.90 -15.49 -0.73
N PHE A 76 6.66 -15.04 -0.83
CA PHE A 76 6.20 -13.83 -0.17
C PHE A 76 6.38 -13.90 1.34
N LYS A 77 6.83 -12.80 1.92
CA LYS A 77 6.96 -12.58 3.37
C LYS A 77 5.87 -11.67 3.91
N ALA A 78 5.35 -10.79 3.04
CA ALA A 78 4.32 -9.83 3.39
C ALA A 78 3.34 -9.56 2.24
N VAL A 79 2.16 -9.11 2.62
CA VAL A 79 1.15 -8.57 1.70
C VAL A 79 0.87 -7.11 2.09
N VAL A 80 0.92 -6.23 1.11
CA VAL A 80 0.71 -4.80 1.27
C VAL A 80 -0.63 -4.40 0.64
N TYR A 81 -1.37 -3.52 1.31
CA TYR A 81 -2.69 -3.04 0.93
C TYR A 81 -2.68 -1.51 0.81
N VAL A 82 -2.88 -1.00 -0.40
CA VAL A 82 -2.87 0.44 -0.69
C VAL A 82 -4.20 1.13 -0.36
N ASN A 83 -5.24 0.36 -0.10
CA ASN A 83 -6.55 0.86 0.29
C ASN A 83 -7.19 -0.03 1.35
N ASN A 84 -8.32 0.43 1.89
CA ASN A 84 -9.05 -0.28 2.94
C ASN A 84 -10.36 -0.89 2.39
N GLY A 85 -10.26 -1.63 1.30
CA GLY A 85 -11.39 -2.31 0.68
C GLY A 85 -11.82 -3.58 1.41
N VAL A 86 -13.13 -3.88 1.40
CA VAL A 86 -13.68 -5.10 2.03
C VAL A 86 -13.06 -6.37 1.45
N ALA A 87 -12.70 -6.38 0.18
CA ALA A 87 -12.06 -7.52 -0.46
C ALA A 87 -10.66 -7.85 0.10
N ASN A 88 -10.03 -6.94 0.84
CA ASN A 88 -8.76 -7.20 1.53
C ASN A 88 -8.91 -8.30 2.59
N PHE A 89 -10.07 -8.39 3.25
CA PHE A 89 -10.28 -9.39 4.31
C PHE A 89 -10.17 -10.83 3.83
N GLN A 90 -10.45 -11.10 2.58
CA GLN A 90 -10.21 -12.41 2.01
C GLN A 90 -8.71 -12.76 2.02
N SER A 91 -7.86 -11.79 1.66
CA SER A 91 -6.41 -11.97 1.64
C SER A 91 -5.79 -12.11 3.04
N LEU A 92 -6.41 -11.49 4.07
CA LEU A 92 -5.95 -11.57 5.47
C LEU A 92 -6.08 -12.96 6.10
N THR A 93 -6.71 -13.91 5.42
CA THR A 93 -6.90 -15.27 5.95
C THR A 93 -5.64 -16.13 5.94
N VAL A 94 -4.53 -15.65 5.37
CA VAL A 94 -3.24 -16.37 5.31
C VAL A 94 -2.35 -15.92 6.47
N PRO A 95 -2.25 -16.70 7.56
CA PRO A 95 -1.59 -16.27 8.79
C PRO A 95 -0.06 -16.29 8.70
N GLU A 96 0.50 -16.95 7.69
CA GLU A 96 1.95 -17.08 7.52
C GLU A 96 2.60 -15.82 6.93
N LEU A 97 1.81 -14.87 6.43
CA LEU A 97 2.28 -13.64 5.83
C LEU A 97 2.01 -12.45 6.76
N ALA A 98 2.91 -11.48 6.78
CA ALA A 98 2.66 -10.20 7.43
C ALA A 98 1.72 -9.35 6.57
N HIS A 99 0.62 -8.87 7.13
CA HIS A 99 -0.37 -8.05 6.45
C HIS A 99 -0.23 -6.59 6.84
N ILE A 100 0.13 -5.73 5.88
CA ILE A 100 0.50 -4.34 6.10
C ILE A 100 -0.41 -3.41 5.30
N HIS A 101 -1.18 -2.58 5.99
CA HIS A 101 -1.95 -1.52 5.36
C HIS A 101 -1.12 -0.26 5.24
N ILE A 102 -0.92 0.26 4.02
CA ILE A 102 -0.10 1.45 3.77
C ILE A 102 -0.92 2.67 3.33
N ASN A 103 -2.19 2.47 3.02
CA ASN A 103 -3.10 3.49 2.51
C ASN A 103 -2.61 4.16 1.20
N HIS A 104 -3.47 4.89 0.52
CA HIS A 104 -3.14 5.60 -0.73
C HIS A 104 -2.90 7.10 -0.53
N GLY A 105 -3.09 7.61 0.68
CA GLY A 105 -2.87 9.00 1.03
C GLY A 105 -3.41 9.30 2.42
N GLU A 106 -2.97 10.39 3.01
CA GLU A 106 -3.52 10.89 4.26
C GLU A 106 -4.46 12.06 4.02
N SER A 107 -5.60 12.00 4.66
CA SER A 107 -6.64 13.01 4.67
C SER A 107 -7.20 13.12 6.08
N ASP A 108 -7.64 14.30 6.47
CA ASP A 108 -8.32 14.52 7.75
C ASP A 108 -9.77 13.99 7.77
N LYS A 109 -10.20 13.32 6.71
CA LYS A 109 -11.53 12.70 6.63
C LYS A 109 -11.67 11.58 7.65
N VAL A 110 -12.79 11.52 8.34
CA VAL A 110 -13.12 10.48 9.33
C VAL A 110 -13.07 9.07 8.72
N CYS A 111 -13.38 8.92 7.44
CA CYS A 111 -13.32 7.64 6.75
C CYS A 111 -11.91 7.04 6.60
N MET A 112 -10.86 7.83 6.84
CA MET A 112 -9.47 7.34 6.82
C MET A 112 -9.12 6.52 8.06
N VAL A 113 -9.94 6.61 9.11
CA VAL A 113 -9.77 5.85 10.36
C VAL A 113 -10.99 4.94 10.53
N SER A 114 -10.80 3.65 10.40
CA SER A 114 -11.87 2.67 10.58
C SER A 114 -11.41 1.48 11.41
N ASN A 115 -12.37 0.75 11.97
CA ASN A 115 -12.11 -0.49 12.70
C ASN A 115 -11.39 -1.54 11.85
N GLN A 116 -11.40 -1.43 10.54
CA GLN A 116 -10.66 -2.31 9.63
C GLN A 116 -9.15 -2.25 9.88
N ALA A 117 -8.63 -1.13 10.40
CA ALA A 117 -7.22 -1.02 10.80
C ALA A 117 -6.79 -2.09 11.80
N LYS A 118 -7.72 -2.59 12.63
CA LYS A 118 -7.46 -3.66 13.62
C LYS A 118 -7.16 -5.03 13.00
N ALA A 119 -7.48 -5.21 11.73
CA ALA A 119 -7.31 -6.50 11.04
C ALA A 119 -5.90 -6.70 10.46
N TYR A 120 -5.08 -5.66 10.42
CA TYR A 120 -3.72 -5.73 9.88
C TYR A 120 -2.67 -5.88 10.98
N ASP A 121 -1.56 -6.53 10.66
CA ASP A 121 -0.41 -6.67 11.58
C ASP A 121 0.30 -5.32 11.78
N ARG A 122 0.32 -4.49 10.75
CA ARG A 122 0.86 -3.11 10.80
C ARG A 122 0.02 -2.18 9.92
N VAL A 123 -0.05 -0.93 10.34
CA VAL A 123 -0.66 0.15 9.57
C VAL A 123 0.35 1.29 9.46
N PHE A 124 0.75 1.61 8.23
CA PHE A 124 1.66 2.71 7.98
C PHE A 124 0.91 4.04 7.94
N VAL A 125 1.44 5.01 8.66
CA VAL A 125 0.85 6.36 8.81
C VAL A 125 1.91 7.41 8.56
N ALA A 126 1.51 8.60 8.10
CA ALA A 126 2.47 9.66 7.79
C ALA A 126 3.17 10.19 9.05
N GLY A 127 2.49 10.28 10.19
CA GLY A 127 3.11 10.83 11.38
C GLY A 127 2.21 10.85 12.61
N GLU A 128 2.62 11.63 13.61
CA GLU A 128 1.96 11.66 14.92
C GLU A 128 0.49 12.11 14.87
N ALA A 129 0.15 13.04 14.00
CA ALA A 129 -1.25 13.48 13.83
C ALA A 129 -2.18 12.32 13.44
N ALA A 130 -1.71 11.41 12.56
CA ALA A 130 -2.46 10.21 12.20
C ALA A 130 -2.58 9.24 13.38
N VAL A 131 -1.54 9.06 14.17
CA VAL A 131 -1.57 8.25 15.41
C VAL A 131 -2.63 8.77 16.37
N GLN A 132 -2.67 10.08 16.59
CA GLN A 132 -3.65 10.70 17.49
C GLN A 132 -5.08 10.54 16.99
N ARG A 133 -5.30 10.64 15.65
CA ARG A 133 -6.63 10.38 15.06
C ARG A 133 -7.09 8.94 15.30
N HIS A 134 -6.21 7.95 15.12
CA HIS A 134 -6.55 6.55 15.38
C HIS A 134 -6.87 6.33 16.85
N ARG A 135 -6.06 6.87 17.76
CA ARG A 135 -6.29 6.75 19.20
C ARG A 135 -7.61 7.38 19.62
N ALA A 136 -7.98 8.52 19.06
CA ALA A 136 -9.22 9.22 19.40
C ALA A 136 -10.48 8.54 18.82
N ALA A 137 -10.37 7.92 17.65
CA ALA A 137 -11.51 7.41 16.90
C ALA A 137 -11.80 5.92 17.15
N LEU A 138 -10.80 5.13 17.54
CA LEU A 138 -10.93 3.67 17.66
C LEU A 138 -10.87 3.23 19.13
N SER A 139 -11.96 2.65 19.61
CA SER A 139 -12.00 2.02 20.94
C SER A 139 -11.05 0.80 20.97
N GLU A 140 -10.32 0.64 22.08
CA GLU A 140 -9.46 -0.54 22.32
C GLU A 140 -8.49 -0.84 21.16
N PHE A 141 -7.97 0.22 20.53
CA PHE A 141 -7.01 0.09 19.44
C PHE A 141 -5.58 0.08 19.96
N ASN A 142 -4.82 -0.97 19.59
CA ASN A 142 -3.40 -1.01 19.89
C ASN A 142 -2.63 -0.08 18.95
N VAL A 143 -2.18 1.08 19.46
CA VAL A 143 -1.43 2.07 18.68
C VAL A 143 -0.03 1.61 18.28
N ASP A 144 0.51 0.53 18.88
CA ASP A 144 1.80 -0.04 18.51
C ASP A 144 1.77 -0.73 17.13
N LEU A 145 0.58 -0.95 16.58
CA LEU A 145 0.40 -1.40 15.20
C LEU A 145 0.71 -0.30 14.18
N LEU A 146 0.69 0.98 14.60
CA LEU A 146 0.94 2.11 13.73
C LEU A 146 2.44 2.37 13.57
N VAL A 147 2.91 2.39 12.33
CA VAL A 147 4.30 2.69 11.98
C VAL A 147 4.35 4.03 11.24
N ARG A 148 5.10 4.99 11.77
CA ARG A 148 5.28 6.29 11.15
C ARG A 148 6.31 6.19 10.04
N VAL A 149 5.89 6.41 8.80
CA VAL A 149 6.74 6.26 7.60
C VAL A 149 6.86 7.54 6.77
N GLY A 150 6.25 8.64 7.21
CA GLY A 150 6.18 9.84 6.39
C GLY A 150 5.24 9.67 5.20
N ARG A 151 5.59 10.27 4.09
CA ARG A 151 4.88 10.18 2.81
C ARG A 151 5.83 9.77 1.68
N PRO A 152 6.19 8.49 1.55
CA PRO A 152 7.17 8.03 0.56
C PRO A 152 6.84 8.44 -0.88
N GLN A 153 5.56 8.62 -1.23
CA GLN A 153 5.15 9.08 -2.55
C GLN A 153 5.62 10.51 -2.89
N LEU A 154 5.97 11.34 -1.88
CA LEU A 154 6.47 12.68 -2.09
C LEU A 154 8.00 12.71 -2.26
N ASP A 155 8.70 11.70 -1.79
CA ASP A 155 10.16 11.61 -1.86
C ASP A 155 10.63 11.42 -3.32
N GLU A 156 9.78 10.87 -4.17
CA GLU A 156 10.02 10.70 -5.62
C GLU A 156 9.89 12.01 -6.43
N HIS A 157 9.34 13.06 -5.83
CA HIS A 157 9.23 14.38 -6.45
C HIS A 157 10.13 15.36 -5.69
N PRO A 158 11.34 15.69 -6.21
CA PRO A 158 12.17 16.71 -5.59
C PRO A 158 11.39 18.02 -5.52
N SER A 159 11.22 18.55 -4.30
CA SER A 159 10.63 19.87 -4.11
C SER A 159 11.38 20.89 -4.98
N PRO A 160 10.69 21.77 -5.71
CA PRO A 160 11.38 22.84 -6.44
C PRO A 160 12.19 23.62 -5.41
N SER A 161 13.49 23.70 -5.64
CA SER A 161 14.40 24.50 -4.81
C SER A 161 13.85 25.93 -4.79
N ILE A 162 13.42 26.39 -3.62
CA ILE A 162 13.08 27.79 -3.41
C ILE A 162 14.42 28.52 -3.53
N SER A 163 14.66 29.11 -4.69
CA SER A 163 15.76 30.05 -4.86
C SER A 163 15.46 31.22 -3.93
N GLU A 164 16.31 31.43 -2.94
CA GLU A 164 16.31 32.66 -2.16
C GLU A 164 16.54 33.83 -3.12
N SER A 165 15.44 34.48 -3.54
CA SER A 165 15.54 35.76 -4.22
C SER A 165 16.02 36.76 -3.19
N SER A 166 17.25 37.22 -3.39
CA SER A 166 17.92 38.32 -2.70
C SER A 166 16.94 39.47 -2.46
N ARG A 167 16.63 39.74 -1.19
CA ARG A 167 16.07 41.01 -0.78
C ARG A 167 17.14 42.09 -0.95
N THR A 168 17.05 42.85 -2.03
CA THR A 168 17.74 44.11 -2.18
C THR A 168 16.94 45.15 -1.37
N THR A 169 17.53 45.58 -0.27
CA THR A 169 17.05 46.74 0.51
C THR A 169 17.53 48.00 -0.21
N VAL A 170 16.59 48.90 -0.51
CA VAL A 170 16.83 50.29 -0.83
C VAL A 170 16.12 51.11 0.23
#